data_ae1f5239a9b81069f3184325bdc3d24b
#
_entry.id   ae1f5239a9b81069f3184325bdc3d24b
#
_cell.length_a   1.000
_cell.length_b   1.000
_cell.length_c   1.000
_cell.angle_alpha   90.00
_cell.angle_beta   90.00
_cell.angle_gamma   90.00
#
_symmetry.space_group_name_H-M   'P 1'
#
loop_
_entity.id
_entity.type
_entity.pdbx_description
1 polymer ?
#
loop_
_entity_poly.entity_id
_entity_poly.type
_entity_poly.pdbx_seq_one_letter_code
_entity_poly.pdbx_strand_id
1 'polypeptide(L)'
;MNLEELLTASSLNLTEKQIIKADAYIDQILKWNKTRNLVSRKLTKNDLAEHFLDCAALQKLLKTGSVIDLGSGPGFPGICLAIIDPKRKITLVDSNRKKTTFLTHVKNELELNSVIVRNERVEHISRINDENIVCRAFKEPEEIVKGLKDKITKKNKITLM
;
A
#
# COMPACT_ATOMS: atom_id res chain seq x y z
N MET A 1 -1.67 -24.54 -4.34
CA MET A 1 -2.15 -23.86 -3.10
C MET A 1 -3.10 -22.76 -3.54
N ASN A 2 -4.29 -22.73 -3.01
CA ASN A 2 -5.21 -21.61 -3.32
C ASN A 2 -4.83 -20.37 -2.48
N LEU A 3 -5.44 -19.22 -2.80
CA LEU A 3 -5.13 -17.94 -2.13
C LEU A 3 -5.36 -17.99 -0.62
N GLU A 4 -6.48 -18.59 -0.20
CA GLU A 4 -6.83 -18.72 1.22
C GLU A 4 -5.80 -19.59 1.98
N GLU A 5 -5.39 -20.68 1.39
CA GLU A 5 -4.33 -21.54 1.94
C GLU A 5 -3.01 -20.78 2.07
N LEU A 6 -2.63 -20.00 1.05
CA LEU A 6 -1.42 -19.19 1.08
C LEU A 6 -1.46 -18.13 2.19
N LEU A 7 -2.56 -17.40 2.30
CA LEU A 7 -2.74 -16.36 3.32
C LEU A 7 -2.82 -16.97 4.74
N THR A 8 -3.50 -18.11 4.90
CA THR A 8 -3.63 -18.81 6.18
C THR A 8 -2.31 -19.43 6.65
N ALA A 9 -1.53 -19.99 5.73
CA ALA A 9 -0.22 -20.56 6.03
C ALA A 9 0.86 -19.50 6.29
N SER A 10 0.56 -18.22 6.08
CA SER A 10 1.53 -17.15 6.28
C SER A 10 1.91 -16.99 7.76
N SER A 11 3.15 -16.58 8.01
CA SER A 11 3.65 -16.27 9.37
C SER A 11 3.03 -15.00 10.00
N LEU A 12 2.07 -14.38 9.31
CA LEU A 12 1.45 -13.12 9.72
C LEU A 12 0.25 -13.30 10.65
N ASN A 13 -0.21 -14.54 10.85
CA ASN A 13 -1.37 -14.85 11.70
C ASN A 13 -2.59 -13.97 11.38
N LEU A 14 -2.95 -13.89 10.10
CA LEU A 14 -4.08 -13.10 9.64
C LEU A 14 -5.41 -13.65 10.18
N THR A 15 -6.28 -12.77 10.61
CA THR A 15 -7.65 -13.13 10.97
C THR A 15 -8.47 -13.45 9.73
N GLU A 16 -9.55 -14.24 9.88
CA GLU A 16 -10.48 -14.54 8.79
C GLU A 16 -10.97 -13.27 8.08
N LYS A 17 -11.33 -12.24 8.84
CA LYS A 17 -11.75 -10.95 8.26
C LYS A 17 -10.67 -10.28 7.42
N GLN A 18 -9.40 -10.38 7.83
CA GLN A 18 -8.28 -9.85 7.05
C GLN A 18 -8.03 -10.66 5.78
N ILE A 19 -8.17 -11.98 5.83
CA ILE A 19 -8.05 -12.88 4.67
C ILE A 19 -9.15 -12.56 3.65
N ILE A 20 -10.40 -12.42 4.09
CA ILE A 20 -11.53 -12.03 3.22
C ILE A 20 -11.27 -10.68 2.55
N LYS A 21 -10.79 -9.68 3.30
CA LYS A 21 -10.48 -8.36 2.73
C LYS A 21 -9.29 -8.41 1.76
N ALA A 22 -8.28 -9.22 2.04
CA ALA A 22 -7.13 -9.41 1.16
C ALA A 22 -7.54 -10.06 -0.16
N ASP A 23 -8.38 -11.09 -0.11
CA ASP A 23 -8.91 -11.75 -1.30
C ASP A 23 -9.76 -10.79 -2.14
N ALA A 24 -10.68 -10.08 -1.51
CA ALA A 24 -11.50 -9.06 -2.18
C ALA A 24 -10.65 -7.95 -2.82
N TYR A 25 -9.60 -7.50 -2.15
CA TYR A 25 -8.67 -6.50 -2.70
C TYR A 25 -7.96 -7.01 -3.96
N ILE A 26 -7.44 -8.23 -3.92
CA ILE A 26 -6.75 -8.85 -5.06
C ILE A 26 -7.73 -9.03 -6.23
N ASP A 27 -8.96 -9.45 -5.98
CA ASP A 27 -9.99 -9.56 -7.00
C ASP A 27 -10.33 -8.20 -7.64
N GLN A 28 -10.37 -7.12 -6.84
CA GLN A 28 -10.55 -5.76 -7.38
C GLN A 28 -9.37 -5.35 -8.28
N ILE A 29 -8.12 -5.66 -7.89
CA ILE A 29 -6.95 -5.40 -8.77
C ILE A 29 -7.13 -6.11 -10.11
N LEU A 30 -7.42 -7.40 -10.09
CA LEU A 30 -7.59 -8.21 -11.32
C LEU A 30 -8.74 -7.69 -12.18
N LYS A 31 -9.86 -7.34 -11.58
CA LYS A 31 -11.03 -6.77 -12.26
C LYS A 31 -10.68 -5.45 -12.96
N TRP A 32 -10.11 -4.51 -12.24
CA TRP A 32 -9.77 -3.19 -12.78
C TRP A 32 -8.60 -3.22 -13.75
N ASN A 33 -7.66 -4.17 -13.56
CA ASN A 33 -6.49 -4.31 -14.43
C ASN A 33 -6.86 -4.67 -15.88
N LYS A 34 -8.05 -5.23 -16.11
CA LYS A 34 -8.56 -5.51 -17.46
C LYS A 34 -8.63 -4.25 -18.33
N THR A 35 -8.86 -3.07 -17.72
CA THR A 35 -9.07 -1.79 -18.43
C THR A 35 -8.12 -0.67 -17.99
N ARG A 36 -7.42 -0.80 -16.86
CA ARG A 36 -6.70 0.32 -16.22
C ARG A 36 -5.20 0.18 -16.10
N ASN A 37 -4.62 -0.97 -16.42
CA ASN A 37 -3.16 -1.23 -16.29
C ASN A 37 -2.60 -0.86 -14.90
N LEU A 38 -3.22 -1.37 -13.86
CA LEU A 38 -2.80 -1.13 -12.48
C LEU A 38 -1.49 -1.86 -12.15
N VAL A 39 -1.36 -3.08 -12.65
CA VAL A 39 -0.20 -3.98 -12.49
C VAL A 39 0.10 -4.66 -13.83
N SER A 40 1.22 -5.38 -13.90
CA SER A 40 1.52 -6.20 -15.06
C SER A 40 0.38 -7.20 -15.34
N ARG A 41 -0.04 -7.31 -16.59
CA ARG A 41 -1.10 -8.26 -17.01
C ARG A 41 -0.69 -9.72 -16.90
N LYS A 42 0.60 -10.00 -16.67
CA LYS A 42 1.12 -11.35 -16.48
C LYS A 42 0.94 -11.86 -15.05
N LEU A 43 0.64 -10.97 -14.10
CA LEU A 43 0.49 -11.36 -12.68
C LEU A 43 -0.79 -12.16 -12.49
N THR A 44 -0.63 -13.31 -11.85
CA THR A 44 -1.73 -14.17 -11.41
C THR A 44 -2.28 -13.72 -10.06
N LYS A 45 -3.40 -14.32 -9.63
CA LYS A 45 -3.96 -14.11 -8.30
C LYS A 45 -2.97 -14.51 -7.20
N ASN A 46 -2.22 -15.60 -7.40
CA ASN A 46 -1.20 -16.06 -6.45
C ASN A 46 -0.02 -15.08 -6.36
N ASP A 47 0.47 -14.56 -7.49
CA ASP A 47 1.54 -13.55 -7.48
C ASP A 47 1.11 -12.31 -6.68
N LEU A 48 -0.13 -11.87 -6.83
CA LEU A 48 -0.67 -10.74 -6.08
C LEU A 48 -0.82 -11.05 -4.58
N ALA A 49 -1.12 -12.32 -4.23
CA ALA A 49 -1.15 -12.75 -2.84
C ALA A 49 0.24 -12.73 -2.20
N GLU A 50 1.26 -13.20 -2.91
CA GLU A 50 2.66 -13.10 -2.46
C GLU A 50 3.06 -11.64 -2.27
N HIS A 51 2.73 -10.76 -3.22
CA HIS A 51 2.95 -9.31 -3.06
C HIS A 51 2.22 -8.73 -1.86
N PHE A 52 1.00 -9.20 -1.57
CA PHE A 52 0.27 -8.79 -0.37
C PHE A 52 1.01 -9.19 0.89
N LEU A 53 1.48 -10.45 0.97
CA LEU A 53 2.20 -10.97 2.13
C LEU A 53 3.52 -10.23 2.37
N ASP A 54 4.27 -9.96 1.32
CA ASP A 54 5.51 -9.17 1.40
C ASP A 54 5.25 -7.77 1.97
N CYS A 55 4.20 -7.12 1.48
CA CYS A 55 3.81 -5.79 1.96
C CYS A 55 3.31 -5.84 3.40
N ALA A 56 2.52 -6.85 3.76
CA ALA A 56 1.99 -7.04 5.11
C ALA A 56 3.12 -7.27 6.13
N ALA A 57 4.17 -7.97 5.74
CA ALA A 57 5.34 -8.21 6.60
C ALA A 57 6.06 -6.92 7.03
N LEU A 58 5.92 -5.83 6.26
CA LEU A 58 6.47 -4.52 6.62
C LEU A 58 5.97 -4.00 7.96
N GLN A 59 4.77 -4.40 8.39
CA GLN A 59 4.22 -3.94 9.67
C GLN A 59 5.20 -4.13 10.82
N LYS A 60 5.99 -5.21 10.79
CA LYS A 60 6.99 -5.52 11.81
C LYS A 60 8.16 -4.52 11.87
N LEU A 61 8.37 -3.80 10.78
CA LEU A 61 9.46 -2.82 10.65
C LEU A 61 9.01 -1.39 10.94
N LEU A 62 7.71 -1.13 10.98
CA LEU A 62 7.18 0.21 11.17
C LEU A 62 7.22 0.64 12.63
N LYS A 63 7.47 1.93 12.85
CA LYS A 63 7.23 2.56 14.16
C LYS A 63 5.74 2.65 14.43
N THR A 64 5.39 2.80 15.70
CA THR A 64 4.04 3.24 16.09
C THR A 64 3.74 4.58 15.43
N GLY A 65 2.49 4.80 15.00
CA GLY A 65 2.06 6.03 14.36
C GLY A 65 1.57 5.86 12.93
N SER A 66 1.38 6.98 12.24
CA SER A 66 0.84 7.03 10.90
C SER A 66 1.85 6.59 9.83
N VAL A 67 1.33 6.26 8.65
CA VAL A 67 2.11 5.86 7.48
C VAL A 67 1.68 6.72 6.29
N ILE A 68 2.65 7.21 5.54
CA ILE A 68 2.43 7.73 4.19
C ILE A 68 3.09 6.81 3.17
N ASP A 69 2.34 6.38 2.18
CA ASP A 69 2.78 5.54 1.06
C ASP A 69 2.94 6.40 -0.19
N LEU A 70 4.17 6.61 -0.60
CA LEU A 70 4.53 7.49 -1.72
C LEU A 70 4.66 6.68 -3.00
N GLY A 71 3.86 7.04 -4.01
CA GLY A 71 3.76 6.28 -5.24
C GLY A 71 2.99 4.98 -5.04
N SER A 72 1.84 5.06 -4.37
CA SER A 72 1.05 3.89 -3.92
C SER A 72 0.66 2.93 -5.04
N GLY A 73 0.57 3.39 -6.29
CA GLY A 73 0.18 2.56 -7.41
C GLY A 73 -1.18 1.90 -7.21
N PRO A 74 -1.24 0.56 -7.28
CA PRO A 74 -2.46 -0.20 -7.00
C PRO A 74 -2.75 -0.35 -5.50
N GLY A 75 -1.91 0.23 -4.61
CA GLY A 75 -2.09 0.19 -3.16
C GLY A 75 -1.09 -0.70 -2.41
N PHE A 76 0.00 -1.10 -3.05
CA PHE A 76 1.09 -1.81 -2.39
C PHE A 76 2.20 -0.84 -1.95
N PRO A 77 2.57 -0.77 -0.66
CA PRO A 77 2.10 -1.58 0.46
C PRO A 77 0.90 -1.00 1.24
N GLY A 78 0.45 0.23 0.97
CA GLY A 78 -0.45 0.97 1.84
C GLY A 78 -1.80 0.31 2.11
N ILE A 79 -2.49 -0.24 1.08
CA ILE A 79 -3.76 -0.97 1.26
C ILE A 79 -3.54 -2.26 2.08
N CYS A 80 -2.43 -2.97 1.85
CA CYS A 80 -2.10 -4.17 2.62
C CYS A 80 -1.95 -3.84 4.10
N LEU A 81 -1.21 -2.78 4.42
CA LEU A 81 -1.02 -2.29 5.79
C LEU A 81 -2.36 -1.88 6.43
N ALA A 82 -3.26 -1.25 5.67
CA ALA A 82 -4.59 -0.86 6.16
C ALA A 82 -5.49 -2.07 6.47
N ILE A 83 -5.36 -3.16 5.72
CA ILE A 83 -6.11 -4.39 5.97
C ILE A 83 -5.64 -5.07 7.25
N ILE A 84 -4.33 -5.13 7.48
CA ILE A 84 -3.76 -5.82 8.65
C ILE A 84 -3.76 -4.97 9.92
N ASP A 85 -3.75 -3.66 9.81
CA ASP A 85 -3.85 -2.72 10.93
C ASP A 85 -4.94 -1.66 10.66
N PRO A 86 -6.23 -2.00 10.83
CA PRO A 86 -7.34 -1.12 10.47
C PRO A 86 -7.41 0.20 11.25
N LYS A 87 -6.72 0.29 12.38
CA LYS A 87 -6.68 1.49 13.23
C LYS A 87 -5.59 2.47 12.81
N ARG A 88 -4.60 2.00 12.07
CA ARG A 88 -3.47 2.82 11.62
C ARG A 88 -3.91 3.81 10.56
N LYS A 89 -3.62 5.08 10.79
CA LYS A 89 -3.83 6.13 9.80
C LYS A 89 -2.83 5.95 8.65
N ILE A 90 -3.33 5.79 7.43
CA ILE A 90 -2.51 5.57 6.24
C ILE A 90 -2.91 6.57 5.16
N THR A 91 -1.93 7.31 4.65
CA THR A 91 -2.10 8.23 3.52
C THR A 91 -1.47 7.61 2.28
N LEU A 92 -2.28 7.41 1.24
CA LEU A 92 -1.84 6.90 -0.06
C LEU A 92 -1.67 8.07 -1.02
N VAL A 93 -0.50 8.20 -1.62
CA VAL A 93 -0.17 9.28 -2.57
C VAL A 93 0.23 8.70 -3.91
N ASP A 94 -0.44 9.12 -4.97
CA ASP A 94 -0.05 8.82 -6.34
C ASP A 94 -0.45 9.96 -7.27
N SER A 95 0.38 10.28 -8.25
CA SER A 95 0.10 11.33 -9.23
C SER A 95 -0.84 10.86 -10.34
N ASN A 96 -1.00 9.56 -10.53
CA ASN A 96 -1.86 8.98 -11.55
C ASN A 96 -3.32 8.93 -11.08
N ARG A 97 -4.17 9.75 -11.68
CA ARG A 97 -5.59 9.83 -11.32
C ARG A 97 -6.35 8.51 -11.48
N LYS A 98 -6.00 7.67 -12.46
CA LYS A 98 -6.63 6.36 -12.64
C LYS A 98 -6.35 5.43 -11.45
N LYS A 99 -5.11 5.48 -10.94
CA LYS A 99 -4.70 4.72 -9.76
C LYS A 99 -5.38 5.23 -8.49
N THR A 100 -5.41 6.54 -8.26
CA THR A 100 -6.07 7.10 -7.08
C THR A 100 -7.59 6.92 -7.10
N THR A 101 -8.21 6.90 -8.28
CA THR A 101 -9.62 6.51 -8.43
C THR A 101 -9.84 5.07 -7.98
N PHE A 102 -8.98 4.15 -8.40
CA PHE A 102 -9.01 2.75 -7.95
C PHE A 102 -8.82 2.65 -6.42
N LEU A 103 -7.83 3.34 -5.87
CA LEU A 103 -7.57 3.35 -4.42
C LEU A 103 -8.77 3.86 -3.61
N THR A 104 -9.44 4.90 -4.10
CA THR A 104 -10.66 5.43 -3.47
C THR A 104 -11.80 4.41 -3.53
N HIS A 105 -11.96 3.72 -4.66
CA HIS A 105 -12.94 2.64 -4.80
C HIS A 105 -12.67 1.52 -3.80
N VAL A 106 -11.45 0.98 -3.75
CA VAL A 106 -11.06 -0.10 -2.83
C VAL A 106 -11.23 0.31 -1.37
N LYS A 107 -10.81 1.53 -1.01
CA LYS A 107 -11.01 2.08 0.33
C LYS A 107 -12.48 1.99 0.77
N ASN A 108 -13.38 2.38 -0.10
CA ASN A 108 -14.82 2.41 0.19
C ASN A 108 -15.39 0.99 0.23
N GLU A 109 -15.10 0.15 -0.76
CA GLU A 109 -15.58 -1.24 -0.84
C GLU A 109 -15.14 -2.09 0.36
N LEU A 110 -13.91 -1.89 0.83
CA LEU A 110 -13.36 -2.64 1.95
C LEU A 110 -13.54 -1.93 3.31
N GLU A 111 -14.25 -0.80 3.35
CA GLU A 111 -14.47 -0.02 4.58
C GLU A 111 -13.16 0.29 5.33
N LEU A 112 -12.14 0.77 4.59
CA LEU A 112 -10.85 1.15 5.16
C LEU A 112 -10.89 2.61 5.64
N ASN A 113 -11.60 2.86 6.75
CA ASN A 113 -11.94 4.21 7.21
C ASN A 113 -10.72 5.05 7.64
N SER A 114 -9.62 4.41 8.02
CA SER A 114 -8.36 5.07 8.41
C SER A 114 -7.48 5.48 7.23
N VAL A 115 -7.89 5.14 5.98
CA VAL A 115 -7.15 5.45 4.77
C VAL A 115 -7.56 6.79 4.17
N ILE A 116 -6.57 7.59 3.80
CA ILE A 116 -6.72 8.84 3.03
C ILE A 116 -6.03 8.66 1.68
N VAL A 117 -6.70 9.02 0.59
CA VAL A 117 -6.14 8.98 -0.77
C VAL A 117 -5.90 10.40 -1.27
N ARG A 118 -4.69 10.69 -1.75
CA ARG A 118 -4.29 11.98 -2.30
C ARG A 118 -3.78 11.81 -3.72
N ASN A 119 -4.41 12.53 -4.66
CA ASN A 119 -3.93 12.58 -6.04
C ASN A 119 -3.01 13.78 -6.21
N GLU A 120 -1.73 13.57 -5.97
CA GLU A 120 -0.72 14.62 -6.10
C GLU A 120 0.67 14.05 -6.38
N ARG A 121 1.57 14.90 -6.85
CA ARG A 121 2.99 14.56 -7.01
C ARG A 121 3.71 14.70 -5.68
N VAL A 122 4.63 13.76 -5.39
CA VAL A 122 5.46 13.80 -4.17
C VAL A 122 6.24 15.11 -4.07
N GLU A 123 6.66 15.67 -5.20
CA GLU A 123 7.37 16.95 -5.29
C GLU A 123 6.56 18.12 -4.73
N HIS A 124 5.22 18.05 -4.80
CA HIS A 124 4.32 19.10 -4.31
C HIS A 124 4.01 18.99 -2.81
N ILE A 125 4.36 17.89 -2.17
CA ILE A 125 4.22 17.75 -0.72
C ILE A 125 5.24 18.67 -0.05
N SER A 126 4.77 19.64 0.72
CA SER A 126 5.65 20.58 1.42
C SER A 126 6.32 19.99 2.65
N ARG A 127 5.59 19.15 3.40
CA ARG A 127 6.07 18.51 4.63
C ARG A 127 5.36 17.18 4.88
N ILE A 128 6.10 16.20 5.40
CA ILE A 128 5.59 14.89 5.82
C ILE A 128 5.62 14.83 7.34
N ASN A 129 4.45 14.69 7.93
CA ASN A 129 4.28 14.59 9.38
C ASN A 129 4.07 13.14 9.86
N ASP A 130 3.91 12.20 8.93
CA ASP A 130 3.73 10.79 9.24
C ASP A 130 5.04 10.19 9.80
N GLU A 131 4.94 9.35 10.82
CA GLU A 131 6.09 8.72 11.46
C GLU A 131 6.82 7.76 10.52
N ASN A 132 6.07 7.13 9.61
CA ASN A 132 6.60 6.17 8.66
C ASN A 132 6.34 6.61 7.23
N ILE A 133 7.36 6.54 6.41
CA ILE A 133 7.30 6.76 4.97
C ILE A 133 7.64 5.44 4.29
N VAL A 134 6.75 4.92 3.48
CA VAL A 134 6.98 3.71 2.70
C VAL A 134 6.93 4.03 1.22
N CYS A 135 7.78 3.36 0.44
CA CYS A 135 7.84 3.47 -1.01
C CYS A 135 8.16 2.10 -1.60
N ARG A 136 7.45 1.72 -2.66
CA ARG A 136 7.74 0.49 -3.41
C ARG A 136 7.97 0.81 -4.88
N ALA A 137 9.16 0.44 -5.41
CA ALA A 137 9.50 0.52 -6.84
C ALA A 137 9.08 1.83 -7.53
N PHE A 138 9.11 2.94 -6.79
CA PHE A 138 8.65 4.25 -7.25
C PHE A 138 9.75 5.01 -8.01
N LYS A 139 10.96 5.01 -7.45
CA LYS A 139 12.18 5.60 -8.01
C LYS A 139 13.39 4.88 -7.41
N GLU A 140 14.57 5.17 -7.92
CA GLU A 140 15.81 4.70 -7.28
C GLU A 140 15.88 5.22 -5.83
N PRO A 141 16.35 4.39 -4.87
CA PRO A 141 16.40 4.75 -3.44
C PRO A 141 17.06 6.10 -3.16
N GLU A 142 18.15 6.39 -3.84
CA GLU A 142 18.89 7.65 -3.70
C GLU A 142 18.08 8.86 -4.13
N GLU A 143 17.31 8.73 -5.22
CA GLU A 143 16.42 9.81 -5.71
C GLU A 143 15.27 10.07 -4.74
N ILE A 144 14.72 9.00 -4.13
CA ILE A 144 13.66 9.13 -3.12
C ILE A 144 14.19 9.90 -1.92
N VAL A 145 15.30 9.47 -1.34
CA VAL A 145 15.90 10.12 -0.16
C VAL A 145 16.24 11.58 -0.46
N LYS A 146 16.84 11.87 -1.62
CA LYS A 146 17.17 13.23 -2.04
C LYS A 146 15.93 14.10 -2.18
N GLY A 147 14.87 13.58 -2.79
CA GLY A 147 13.59 14.29 -2.97
C GLY A 147 12.82 14.56 -1.68
N LEU A 148 13.10 13.79 -0.63
CA LEU A 148 12.46 13.93 0.68
C LEU A 148 13.23 14.79 1.67
N LYS A 149 14.49 15.12 1.39
CA LYS A 149 15.42 15.76 2.35
C LYS A 149 14.82 16.99 3.06
N ASP A 150 14.15 17.85 2.33
CA ASP A 150 13.57 19.10 2.88
C ASP A 150 12.13 18.92 3.42
N LYS A 151 11.57 17.72 3.28
CA LYS A 151 10.16 17.40 3.63
C LYS A 151 10.05 16.59 4.93
N ILE A 152 11.15 16.05 5.40
CA ILE A 152 11.23 15.12 6.53
C ILE A 152 12.03 15.69 7.69
N THR A 153 11.87 15.07 8.86
CA THR A 153 12.62 15.35 10.09
C THR A 153 13.25 14.07 10.62
N LYS A 154 14.07 14.16 11.67
CA LYS A 154 14.65 12.99 12.36
C LYS A 154 13.61 12.02 12.94
N LYS A 155 12.34 12.42 13.04
CA LYS A 155 11.25 11.58 13.55
C LYS A 155 10.73 10.58 12.52
N ASN A 156 10.86 10.89 11.23
CA ASN A 156 10.39 10.03 10.16
C ASN A 156 11.28 8.80 9.99
N LYS A 157 10.68 7.65 9.75
CA LYS A 157 11.36 6.43 9.31
C LYS A 157 11.00 6.15 7.86
N ILE A 158 12.00 5.99 7.01
CA ILE A 158 11.83 5.65 5.60
C ILE A 158 12.06 4.15 5.43
N THR A 159 11.14 3.47 4.80
CA THR A 159 11.26 2.04 4.43
C THR A 159 11.03 1.91 2.93
N LEU A 160 12.06 1.44 2.23
CA LEU A 160 12.06 1.20 0.79
C LEU A 160 11.93 -0.31 0.52
N MET A 161 11.13 -0.68 -0.51
CA MET A 161 10.92 -2.07 -0.95
C MET A 161 11.39 -2.24 -2.39
#